data_5d32c0ab3f30682aa0bd05cbc5dbb4c9
#
_entry.id   5d32c0ab3f30682aa0bd05cbc5dbb4c9
#
_cell.length_a   1.000
_cell.length_b   1.000
_cell.length_c   1.000
_cell.angle_alpha   90.00
_cell.angle_beta   90.00
_cell.angle_gamma   90.00
#
_symmetry.space_group_name_H-M   'P 1'
#
loop_
_entity.id
_entity.type
_entity.pdbx_description
1 polymer ?
#
loop_
_entity_poly.entity_id
_entity_poly.type
_entity_poly.pdbx_seq_one_letter_code
_entity_poly.pdbx_strand_id
1 'polypeptide(L)' 'MTQDEKWMARYEEVKNFIETNKRNPSKYDAEERGEYYTLLKHNRKQMNAGTLKAERVDKFRKLLELTEQYRRKNQYE' A
#
# COMPACT_ATOMS: atom_id res chain seq x y z
N MET A 1 11.82 16.89 -6.98
CA MET A 1 11.72 15.48 -6.56
C MET A 1 11.58 14.57 -7.76
N THR A 2 12.30 13.46 -7.75
CA THR A 2 12.15 12.44 -8.78
C THR A 2 10.89 11.62 -8.53
N GLN A 3 10.44 10.88 -9.55
CA GLN A 3 9.31 9.99 -9.38
C GLN A 3 9.57 8.90 -8.34
N ASP A 4 10.80 8.42 -8.28
CA ASP A 4 11.17 7.40 -7.30
C ASP A 4 11.06 7.92 -5.86
N GLU A 5 11.50 9.15 -5.64
CA GLU A 5 11.39 9.79 -4.33
C GLU A 5 9.93 9.98 -3.92
N LYS A 6 9.09 10.40 -4.86
CA LYS A 6 7.65 10.54 -4.61
C LYS A 6 7.02 9.19 -4.28
N TRP A 7 7.39 8.16 -5.02
CA TRP A 7 6.89 6.81 -4.79
C TRP A 7 7.29 6.30 -3.41
N MET A 8 8.54 6.52 -3.03
CA MET A 8 9.04 6.10 -1.72
C MET A 8 8.32 6.83 -0.59
N ALA A 9 8.09 8.13 -0.75
CA ALA A 9 7.37 8.91 0.26
C ALA A 9 5.95 8.36 0.45
N ARG A 10 5.26 8.07 -0.63
CA ARG A 10 3.91 7.49 -0.58
C ARG A 10 3.93 6.10 0.05
N TYR A 11 4.90 5.29 -0.32
CA TYR A 11 5.07 3.95 0.24
C TYR A 11 5.23 4.01 1.75
N GLU A 12 6.10 4.89 2.24
CA GLU A 12 6.34 5.04 3.66
C GLU A 12 5.10 5.58 4.40
N GLU A 13 4.35 6.50 3.78
CA GLU A 13 3.11 7.00 4.35
C GLU A 13 2.10 5.87 4.56
N VAL A 14 1.91 5.05 3.55
CA VAL A 14 0.98 3.91 3.63
C VAL A 14 1.46 2.92 4.68
N LYS A 15 2.73 2.60 4.68
CA LYS A 15 3.32 1.68 5.65
C LYS A 15 3.13 2.19 7.08
N ASN A 16 3.45 3.46 7.32
CA ASN A 16 3.28 4.07 8.63
C ASN A 16 1.82 4.11 9.06
N PHE A 17 0.91 4.39 8.12
CA PHE A 17 -0.51 4.39 8.40
C PHE A 17 -0.96 3.02 8.90
N ILE A 18 -0.59 1.96 8.20
CA ILE A 18 -0.98 0.60 8.56
C ILE A 18 -0.40 0.21 9.92
N GLU A 19 0.87 0.51 10.14
CA GLU A 19 1.53 0.17 11.41
C GLU A 19 0.98 0.95 12.59
N THR A 20 0.67 2.23 12.39
CA THR A 20 0.14 3.09 13.43
C THR A 20 -1.29 2.75 13.80
N ASN A 21 -2.13 2.56 12.79
CA ASN A 21 -3.55 2.29 12.99
C ASN A 21 -3.85 0.80 13.13
N LYS A 22 -2.91 -0.04 12.77
CA LYS A 22 -3.04 -1.51 12.80
C LYS A 22 -4.25 -2.00 12.01
N ARG A 23 -4.50 -1.34 10.89
CA ARG A 23 -5.57 -1.69 9.96
C ARG A 23 -5.21 -1.20 8.56
N ASN A 24 -5.84 -1.78 7.57
CA ASN A 24 -5.66 -1.36 6.19
C ASN A 24 -6.43 -0.07 5.89
N PRO A 25 -5.98 0.72 4.90
CA PRO A 25 -6.75 1.88 4.46
C PRO A 25 -8.13 1.47 3.97
N SER A 26 -9.14 2.25 4.32
CA SER A 26 -10.52 1.97 3.96
C SER A 26 -10.87 2.57 2.60
N LYS A 27 -11.55 1.79 1.78
CA LYS A 27 -12.09 2.31 0.51
C LYS A 27 -13.32 3.19 0.72
N TYR A 28 -13.88 3.17 1.91
CA TYR A 28 -15.07 3.95 2.24
C TYR A 28 -14.73 5.32 2.80
N ASP A 29 -13.50 5.51 3.27
CA ASP A 29 -13.03 6.81 3.74
C ASP A 29 -12.41 7.57 2.57
N ALA A 30 -12.91 8.77 2.29
CA ALA A 30 -12.48 9.54 1.12
C ALA A 30 -10.98 9.87 1.15
N GLU A 31 -10.46 10.23 2.33
CA GLU A 31 -9.04 10.55 2.46
C GLU A 31 -8.17 9.32 2.30
N GLU A 32 -8.50 8.25 2.99
CA GLU A 32 -7.74 7.00 2.90
C GLU A 32 -7.81 6.40 1.51
N ARG A 33 -8.97 6.45 0.88
CA ARG A 33 -9.15 5.95 -0.48
C ARG A 33 -8.30 6.75 -1.47
N GLY A 34 -8.28 8.07 -1.36
CA GLY A 34 -7.55 8.93 -2.28
C GLY A 34 -6.04 8.80 -2.16
N GLU A 35 -5.51 8.65 -0.93
CA GLU A 35 -4.07 8.67 -0.69
C GLU A 35 -3.46 7.27 -0.56
N TYR A 36 -4.13 6.37 0.14
CA TYR A 36 -3.54 5.07 0.49
C TYR A 36 -4.12 3.92 -0.31
N TYR A 37 -5.42 3.80 -0.35
CA TYR A 37 -6.07 2.70 -1.05
C TYR A 37 -5.78 2.74 -2.55
N THR A 38 -5.83 3.91 -3.16
CA THR A 38 -5.54 4.09 -4.59
C THR A 38 -4.11 3.70 -4.90
N LEU A 39 -3.16 4.05 -4.04
CA LEU A 39 -1.76 3.66 -4.21
C LEU A 39 -1.61 2.14 -4.22
N LEU A 40 -2.22 1.46 -3.26
CA LEU A 40 -2.17 0.01 -3.16
C LEU A 40 -2.77 -0.65 -4.40
N LYS A 41 -3.94 -0.19 -4.81
CA LYS A 41 -4.63 -0.73 -5.98
C LYS A 41 -3.83 -0.52 -7.25
N HIS A 42 -3.32 0.68 -7.44
CA HIS A 42 -2.56 1.05 -8.64
C HIS A 42 -1.27 0.24 -8.77
N ASN A 43 -0.50 0.16 -7.69
CA ASN A 43 0.76 -0.58 -7.69
C ASN A 43 0.54 -2.08 -7.83
N ARG A 44 -0.52 -2.60 -7.24
CA ARG A 44 -0.86 -4.02 -7.38
C ARG A 44 -1.17 -4.36 -8.84
N LYS A 45 -1.91 -3.49 -9.51
CA LYS A 45 -2.22 -3.64 -10.93
C LYS A 45 -0.95 -3.63 -11.77
N GLN A 46 -0.04 -2.68 -11.51
CA GLN A 46 1.23 -2.60 -12.22
C GLN A 46 2.10 -3.83 -11.95
N MET A 47 2.13 -4.32 -10.73
CA MET A 47 2.90 -5.50 -10.38
C MET A 47 2.38 -6.73 -11.14
N ASN A 48 1.07 -6.92 -11.20
CA ASN A 48 0.46 -8.03 -11.91
C ASN A 48 0.66 -7.94 -13.42
N ALA A 49 0.71 -6.72 -13.95
CA ALA A 49 0.97 -6.48 -15.36
C ALA A 49 2.45 -6.58 -15.73
N GLY A 50 3.33 -6.65 -14.72
CA GLY A 50 4.76 -6.72 -14.96
C GLY A 50 5.40 -5.39 -15.33
N THR A 51 4.73 -4.27 -15.10
CA THR A 51 5.22 -2.94 -15.43
C THR A 51 5.89 -2.22 -14.26
N LEU A 52 5.76 -2.77 -13.05
CA LEU A 52 6.37 -2.17 -11.87
C LEU A 52 7.86 -2.51 -11.83
N LYS A 53 8.69 -1.52 -11.46
CA LYS A 53 10.14 -1.73 -11.36
C LYS A 53 10.46 -2.80 -10.31
N ALA A 54 11.51 -3.60 -10.55
CA ALA A 54 11.89 -4.69 -9.65
C ALA A 54 12.13 -4.21 -8.21
N GLU A 55 12.78 -3.07 -8.05
CA GLU A 55 13.04 -2.50 -6.74
C GLU A 55 11.75 -2.17 -5.99
N ARG A 56 10.77 -1.65 -6.72
CA ARG A 56 9.46 -1.32 -6.15
C ARG A 56 8.66 -2.59 -5.86
N VAL A 57 8.82 -3.61 -6.67
CA VAL A 57 8.12 -4.89 -6.47
C VAL A 57 8.50 -5.49 -5.11
N ASP A 58 9.78 -5.54 -4.78
CA ASP A 58 10.22 -6.09 -3.51
C ASP A 58 9.63 -5.33 -2.32
N LYS A 59 9.68 -4.00 -2.38
CA LYS A 59 9.13 -3.15 -1.31
C LYS A 59 7.63 -3.29 -1.23
N PHE A 60 6.97 -3.32 -2.37
CA PHE A 60 5.52 -3.42 -2.42
C PHE A 60 5.02 -4.77 -1.91
N ARG A 61 5.76 -5.85 -2.18
CA ARG A 61 5.44 -7.17 -1.64
C ARG A 61 5.44 -7.18 -0.12
N LYS A 62 6.43 -6.53 0.48
CA LYS A 62 6.49 -6.40 1.94
C LYS A 62 5.28 -5.64 2.47
N LEU A 63 4.88 -4.58 1.76
CA LEU A 63 3.70 -3.81 2.12
C LEU A 63 2.44 -4.66 1.99
N LEU A 64 2.33 -5.46 0.94
CA LEU A 64 1.20 -6.36 0.74
C LEU A 64 1.11 -7.42 1.85
N GLU A 65 2.24 -7.96 2.27
CA GLU A 65 2.28 -8.90 3.39
C GLU A 65 1.73 -8.26 4.66
N LEU A 66 2.10 -7.01 4.89
CA LEU A 66 1.61 -6.25 6.04
C LEU A 66 0.10 -6.04 5.94
N THR A 67 -0.41 -5.65 4.77
CA THR A 67 -1.86 -5.48 4.57
C THR A 67 -2.61 -6.79 4.75
N GLU A 68 -2.05 -7.90 4.27
CA GLU A 68 -2.65 -9.23 4.43
C GLU A 68 -2.76 -9.61 5.91
N GLN A 69 -1.73 -9.32 6.67
CA GLN A 69 -1.69 -9.63 8.10
C GLN A 69 -2.84 -8.94 8.84
N TYR A 70 -3.04 -7.67 8.58
CA TYR A 70 -4.11 -6.91 9.24
C TYR A 70 -5.49 -7.23 8.66
N ARG A 71 -5.56 -7.57 7.38
CA ARG A 71 -6.79 -7.99 6.75
C ARG A 71 -7.36 -9.25 7.40
N ARG A 72 -6.50 -10.22 7.65
CA ARG A 72 -6.90 -11.47 8.32
C ARG A 72 -7.41 -11.20 9.73
N LYS A 73 -6.73 -10.33 10.44
CA LYS A 73 -7.11 -9.98 11.80
C LYS A 73 -8.50 -9.32 11.84
N ASN A 74 -8.76 -8.42 10.89
CA ASN A 74 -10.04 -7.73 10.82
C ASN A 74 -11.19 -8.65 10.40
N GLN A 75 -10.88 -9.71 9.70
CA GLN A 75 -11.88 -10.64 9.19
C GLN A 75 -12.58 -11.42 10.31
N TYR A 76 -11.94 -11.56 11.43
CA TYR A 76 -12.47 -12.32 12.57
C TYR A 76 -13.02 -11.45 13.70
N GLU A 77 -13.01 -10.16 13.49
CA GLU A 77 -13.69 -9.24 14.40
C GLU A 77 -15.12 -9.04 13.90
#